data_edbb824ca62a346271ca60a73daca2a7
#
_entry.id   edbb824ca62a346271ca60a73daca2a7
#
_cell.length_a   1.000
_cell.length_b   1.000
_cell.length_c   1.000
_cell.angle_alpha   90.00
_cell.angle_beta   90.00
_cell.angle_gamma   90.00
#
_symmetry.space_group_name_H-M   'P 1'
#
loop_
_entity.id
_entity.type
_entity.pdbx_description
1 polymer ?
#
loop_
_entity_poly.entity_id
_entity_poly.type
_entity_poly.pdbx_seq_one_letter_code
_entity_poly.pdbx_strand_id
1 'polypeptide(L)'
;MKLPLKALVPLLAVAALAAACNPFTPWNWPTADPTPYPQDPRFAEFKYETDDKLEVQERVDSFNERIPKLGATDGHVLVAHFRDGASWQPTPDRQFWLTGVAEVPDTTITMLVDESIGESSLLPGIHPLLYTYVPEDCSFTTVDPAVANKVLGTDPGAIYSEWGSFEIREFAVSADCNLIIVTGDGLNA
;
A
#
# COMPACT_ATOMS: atom_id res chain seq x y z
N MET A 1 -54.48 10.24 59.23
CA MET A 1 -54.78 10.31 57.78
C MET A 1 -53.94 9.25 57.05
N LYS A 2 -54.57 8.19 56.53
CA LYS A 2 -53.93 7.11 55.83
C LYS A 2 -54.12 7.39 54.34
N LEU A 3 -53.03 7.65 53.62
CA LEU A 3 -53.05 7.79 52.18
C LEU A 3 -53.22 6.40 51.50
N PRO A 4 -54.04 6.27 50.47
CA PRO A 4 -54.31 4.98 49.84
C PRO A 4 -53.17 4.58 48.93
N LEU A 5 -52.67 3.37 49.13
CA LEU A 5 -51.59 2.70 48.50
C LEU A 5 -51.86 2.31 47.01
N LYS A 6 -52.88 2.88 46.39
CA LYS A 6 -53.31 2.46 45.01
C LYS A 6 -52.84 3.36 43.87
N ALA A 7 -52.05 4.40 44.13
CA ALA A 7 -51.62 5.36 43.10
C ALA A 7 -50.15 5.20 42.62
N LEU A 8 -49.43 4.21 43.11
CA LEU A 8 -47.99 4.04 42.83
C LEU A 8 -47.64 3.01 41.72
N VAL A 9 -48.62 2.26 41.24
CA VAL A 9 -48.37 1.18 40.26
C VAL A 9 -48.28 1.63 38.80
N PRO A 10 -48.92 2.73 38.32
CA PRO A 10 -48.80 3.07 36.90
C PRO A 10 -47.55 3.87 36.55
N LEU A 11 -46.77 4.41 37.51
CA LEU A 11 -45.58 5.22 37.18
C LEU A 11 -44.31 4.37 36.85
N LEU A 12 -44.26 3.14 37.30
CA LEU A 12 -43.12 2.25 37.04
C LEU A 12 -43.18 1.54 35.67
N ALA A 13 -44.34 1.47 35.05
CA ALA A 13 -44.52 0.82 33.75
C ALA A 13 -44.13 1.72 32.58
N VAL A 14 -44.13 3.05 32.76
CA VAL A 14 -43.74 3.98 31.67
C VAL A 14 -42.23 4.17 31.58
N ALA A 15 -41.48 3.95 32.65
CA ALA A 15 -40.02 4.08 32.63
C ALA A 15 -39.30 2.90 31.92
N ALA A 16 -39.96 1.74 31.81
CA ALA A 16 -39.35 0.57 31.18
C ALA A 16 -39.44 0.57 29.63
N LEU A 17 -40.31 1.36 29.04
CA LEU A 17 -40.48 1.47 27.59
C LEU A 17 -39.59 2.53 26.91
N ALA A 18 -39.03 3.45 27.72
CA ALA A 18 -38.10 4.48 27.16
C ALA A 18 -36.67 3.96 26.94
N ALA A 19 -36.33 2.79 27.46
CA ALA A 19 -34.99 2.21 27.31
C ALA A 19 -34.79 1.39 26.01
N ALA A 20 -35.88 1.13 25.27
CA ALA A 20 -35.84 0.26 24.09
C ALA A 20 -35.60 1.00 22.76
N CYS A 21 -35.62 2.33 22.75
CA CYS A 21 -35.32 3.13 21.58
C CYS A 21 -34.17 4.08 21.90
N ASN A 22 -32.93 3.58 21.96
CA ASN A 22 -31.76 4.41 21.95
C ASN A 22 -31.30 4.57 20.46
N PRO A 23 -31.70 5.68 19.77
CA PRO A 23 -31.30 5.89 18.37
C PRO A 23 -29.82 6.24 18.20
N PHE A 24 -29.07 6.25 19.32
CA PHE A 24 -27.63 6.55 19.36
C PHE A 24 -26.78 5.35 19.77
N THR A 25 -27.16 4.13 19.44
CA THR A 25 -26.11 3.11 19.34
C THR A 25 -25.22 3.55 18.19
N PRO A 26 -23.94 3.89 18.44
CA PRO A 26 -23.05 4.17 17.34
C PRO A 26 -23.10 2.94 16.43
N TRP A 27 -23.47 3.15 15.18
CA TRP A 27 -23.39 2.10 14.17
C TRP A 27 -21.94 1.61 14.22
N ASN A 28 -21.76 0.36 14.67
CA ASN A 28 -20.48 -0.31 14.51
C ASN A 28 -20.27 -0.45 13.01
N TRP A 29 -19.61 0.53 12.44
CA TRP A 29 -18.99 0.35 11.14
C TRP A 29 -18.11 -0.90 11.27
N PRO A 30 -18.17 -1.84 10.33
CA PRO A 30 -17.16 -2.88 10.28
C PRO A 30 -15.81 -2.17 10.34
N THR A 31 -15.10 -2.29 11.43
CA THR A 31 -13.68 -1.97 11.45
C THR A 31 -13.09 -2.83 10.37
N ALA A 32 -12.34 -2.22 9.45
CA ALA A 32 -11.59 -2.95 8.44
C ALA A 32 -10.96 -4.14 9.15
N ASP A 33 -11.13 -5.33 8.60
CA ASP A 33 -10.53 -6.54 9.16
C ASP A 33 -9.06 -6.24 9.41
N PRO A 34 -8.55 -6.51 10.63
CA PRO A 34 -7.14 -6.27 10.92
C PRO A 34 -6.35 -7.00 9.83
N THR A 35 -5.46 -6.28 9.16
CA THR A 35 -4.57 -6.88 8.17
C THR A 35 -3.96 -8.13 8.79
N PRO A 36 -4.07 -9.29 8.16
CA PRO A 36 -3.64 -10.56 8.77
C PRO A 36 -2.11 -10.63 8.95
N TYR A 37 -1.40 -9.59 8.54
CA TYR A 37 0.05 -9.49 8.59
C TYR A 37 0.50 -8.43 9.60
N PRO A 38 1.45 -8.76 10.49
CA PRO A 38 2.03 -7.79 11.39
C PRO A 38 2.75 -6.69 10.60
N GLN A 39 2.53 -5.44 10.99
CA GLN A 39 3.24 -4.30 10.43
C GLN A 39 4.67 -4.27 10.96
N ASP A 40 5.65 -4.13 10.06
CA ASP A 40 7.03 -3.86 10.41
C ASP A 40 7.22 -2.32 10.49
N PRO A 41 7.68 -1.78 11.64
CA PRO A 41 7.82 -0.35 11.85
C PRO A 41 8.86 0.32 10.93
N ARG A 42 9.68 -0.44 10.23
CA ARG A 42 10.63 0.09 9.22
C ARG A 42 9.93 0.67 7.99
N PHE A 43 8.70 0.21 7.70
CA PHE A 43 7.99 0.54 6.47
C PHE A 43 6.83 1.50 6.71
N ALA A 44 6.60 2.38 5.75
CA ALA A 44 5.36 3.14 5.65
C ALA A 44 4.16 2.19 5.48
N GLU A 45 2.97 2.69 5.76
CA GLU A 45 1.74 1.92 5.57
C GLU A 45 1.52 1.62 4.07
N PHE A 46 1.35 0.34 3.74
CA PHE A 46 0.96 -0.06 2.40
C PHE A 46 -0.51 0.26 2.17
N LYS A 47 -0.81 1.05 1.13
CA LYS A 47 -2.12 1.67 0.94
C LYS A 47 -3.00 1.02 -0.13
N TYR A 48 -2.45 0.08 -0.89
CA TYR A 48 -3.18 -0.54 -1.99
C TYR A 48 -4.03 -1.72 -1.51
N GLU A 49 -5.22 -1.83 -2.05
CA GLU A 49 -6.16 -2.91 -1.78
C GLU A 49 -6.43 -3.71 -3.06
N THR A 50 -6.69 -5.00 -2.90
CA THR A 50 -7.04 -5.89 -4.00
C THR A 50 -7.97 -6.99 -3.52
N ASP A 51 -8.74 -7.55 -4.44
CA ASP A 51 -9.50 -8.80 -4.25
C ASP A 51 -8.75 -9.99 -4.86
N ASP A 52 -7.60 -9.75 -5.51
CA ASP A 52 -6.75 -10.80 -6.06
C ASP A 52 -6.10 -11.63 -4.94
N LYS A 53 -5.91 -12.92 -5.21
CA LYS A 53 -5.06 -13.77 -4.35
C LYS A 53 -3.61 -13.39 -4.55
N LEU A 54 -2.99 -12.83 -3.51
CA LEU A 54 -1.60 -12.43 -3.55
C LEU A 54 -0.65 -13.62 -3.40
N GLU A 55 0.36 -13.66 -4.26
CA GLU A 55 1.46 -14.61 -4.21
C GLU A 55 2.75 -13.89 -4.63
N VAL A 56 3.78 -13.96 -3.78
CA VAL A 56 5.08 -13.38 -4.10
C VAL A 56 5.70 -14.14 -5.27
N GLN A 57 6.06 -13.40 -6.29
CA GLN A 57 6.70 -13.94 -7.49
C GLN A 57 8.20 -13.64 -7.45
N GLU A 58 9.03 -14.68 -7.61
CA GLU A 58 10.48 -14.56 -7.81
C GLU A 58 10.75 -14.38 -9.30
N ARG A 59 10.68 -13.12 -9.76
CA ARG A 59 10.90 -12.81 -11.17
C ARG A 59 11.28 -11.36 -11.41
N VAL A 60 12.15 -11.15 -12.34
CA VAL A 60 12.65 -9.82 -12.71
C VAL A 60 11.87 -9.17 -13.85
N ASP A 61 11.17 -9.97 -14.64
CA ASP A 61 10.43 -9.48 -15.82
C ASP A 61 9.41 -8.41 -15.43
N SER A 62 8.69 -8.63 -14.31
CA SER A 62 7.69 -7.67 -13.83
C SER A 62 8.28 -6.28 -13.55
N PHE A 63 9.55 -6.23 -13.15
CA PHE A 63 10.28 -4.98 -12.98
C PHE A 63 10.77 -4.42 -14.31
N ASN A 64 11.52 -5.23 -15.08
CA ASN A 64 12.25 -4.77 -16.27
C ASN A 64 11.33 -4.38 -17.42
N GLU A 65 10.15 -5.00 -17.52
CA GLU A 65 9.11 -4.65 -18.50
C GLU A 65 8.46 -3.28 -18.19
N ARG A 66 8.34 -2.93 -16.91
CA ARG A 66 7.65 -1.71 -16.44
C ARG A 66 8.58 -0.58 -16.07
N ILE A 67 9.84 -0.90 -15.72
CA ILE A 67 10.87 0.06 -15.33
C ILE A 67 12.10 -0.14 -16.23
N PRO A 68 12.10 0.44 -17.44
CA PRO A 68 13.03 0.06 -18.53
C PRO A 68 14.52 0.17 -18.21
N LYS A 69 14.90 1.08 -17.31
CA LYS A 69 16.31 1.30 -16.97
C LYS A 69 16.70 0.72 -15.60
N LEU A 70 15.84 -0.07 -14.98
CA LEU A 70 16.14 -0.66 -13.68
C LEU A 70 17.23 -1.73 -13.79
N GLY A 71 17.07 -2.65 -14.75
CA GLY A 71 18.01 -3.73 -14.97
C GLY A 71 18.06 -4.72 -13.81
N ALA A 72 16.92 -5.01 -13.19
CA ALA A 72 16.84 -5.96 -12.08
C ALA A 72 17.43 -7.32 -12.47
N THR A 73 18.26 -7.89 -11.61
CA THR A 73 18.96 -9.17 -11.80
C THR A 73 18.36 -10.28 -10.96
N ASP A 74 17.75 -9.93 -9.83
CA ASP A 74 16.95 -10.80 -8.96
C ASP A 74 15.84 -9.95 -8.32
N GLY A 75 14.77 -10.60 -7.83
CA GLY A 75 13.74 -9.84 -7.13
C GLY A 75 12.48 -10.62 -6.76
N HIS A 76 11.80 -10.05 -5.78
CA HIS A 76 10.53 -10.51 -5.24
C HIS A 76 9.47 -9.44 -5.44
N VAL A 77 8.38 -9.80 -6.11
CA VAL A 77 7.38 -8.83 -6.55
C VAL A 77 5.96 -9.33 -6.29
N LEU A 78 5.09 -8.39 -5.96
CA LEU A 78 3.65 -8.54 -6.00
C LEU A 78 3.08 -7.59 -7.05
N VAL A 79 2.22 -8.13 -7.89
CA VAL A 79 1.43 -7.36 -8.86
C VAL A 79 -0.03 -7.79 -8.71
N ALA A 80 -0.93 -6.83 -8.58
CA ALA A 80 -2.35 -7.11 -8.48
C ALA A 80 -3.18 -5.95 -9.05
N HIS A 81 -4.44 -6.25 -9.39
CA HIS A 81 -5.40 -5.23 -9.78
C HIS A 81 -5.91 -4.48 -8.56
N PHE A 82 -6.27 -3.24 -8.76
CA PHE A 82 -6.99 -2.51 -7.73
C PHE A 82 -8.32 -3.18 -7.45
N ARG A 83 -8.74 -3.18 -6.18
CA ARG A 83 -10.09 -3.61 -5.83
C ARG A 83 -11.09 -2.75 -6.59
N ASP A 84 -12.00 -3.41 -7.30
CA ASP A 84 -13.11 -2.73 -7.95
C ASP A 84 -13.95 -2.02 -6.88
N GLY A 85 -13.79 -0.71 -6.80
CA GLY A 85 -14.67 0.10 -5.97
C GLY A 85 -16.10 -0.03 -6.46
N ALA A 86 -17.06 -0.12 -5.55
CA ALA A 86 -18.49 -0.04 -5.87
C ALA A 86 -18.90 1.37 -6.39
N SER A 87 -18.07 1.97 -7.22
CA SER A 87 -18.23 3.29 -7.79
C SER A 87 -18.96 3.15 -9.13
N TRP A 88 -20.14 3.77 -9.22
CA TRP A 88 -20.89 3.95 -10.47
C TRP A 88 -20.16 4.86 -11.49
N GLN A 89 -19.03 5.47 -11.07
CA GLN A 89 -18.17 6.24 -11.96
C GLN A 89 -17.14 5.31 -12.57
N PRO A 90 -16.89 5.38 -13.89
CA PRO A 90 -15.78 4.67 -14.48
C PRO A 90 -14.52 5.10 -13.75
N THR A 91 -13.86 4.14 -13.12
CA THR A 91 -12.59 4.37 -12.46
C THR A 91 -11.60 4.89 -13.50
N PRO A 92 -10.92 5.98 -13.22
CA PRO A 92 -9.86 6.41 -14.11
C PRO A 92 -8.76 5.37 -14.09
N ASP A 93 -8.42 4.90 -15.22
CA ASP A 93 -7.13 4.66 -15.82
C ASP A 93 -6.09 3.81 -15.09
N ARG A 94 -6.06 3.69 -13.75
CA ARG A 94 -5.07 2.85 -13.06
C ARG A 94 -5.66 1.50 -12.74
N GLN A 95 -5.09 0.47 -13.35
CA GLN A 95 -5.67 -0.88 -13.32
C GLN A 95 -4.92 -1.83 -12.40
N PHE A 96 -3.63 -1.59 -12.17
CA PHE A 96 -2.82 -2.45 -11.33
C PHE A 96 -1.86 -1.63 -10.44
N TRP A 97 -1.40 -2.27 -9.39
CA TRP A 97 -0.27 -1.84 -8.60
C TRP A 97 0.83 -2.90 -8.59
N LEU A 98 2.04 -2.45 -8.41
CA LEU A 98 3.22 -3.28 -8.22
C LEU A 98 3.97 -2.80 -6.99
N THR A 99 4.40 -3.74 -6.16
CA THR A 99 5.34 -3.49 -5.07
C THR A 99 6.38 -4.59 -5.03
N GLY A 100 7.63 -4.25 -4.73
CA GLY A 100 8.69 -5.24 -4.77
C GLY A 100 10.02 -4.78 -4.22
N VAL A 101 10.89 -5.78 -4.08
CA VAL A 101 12.30 -5.64 -3.69
C VAL A 101 13.12 -6.32 -4.78
N ALA A 102 14.14 -5.66 -5.29
CA ALA A 102 14.97 -6.23 -6.35
C ALA A 102 16.45 -5.90 -6.18
N GLU A 103 17.31 -6.83 -6.58
CA GLU A 103 18.73 -6.58 -6.81
C GLU A 103 18.93 -5.89 -8.15
N VAL A 104 19.79 -4.87 -8.19
CA VAL A 104 20.10 -4.12 -9.40
C VAL A 104 21.60 -3.92 -9.55
N PRO A 105 22.09 -3.68 -10.79
CA PRO A 105 23.51 -3.46 -11.02
C PRO A 105 24.05 -2.21 -10.32
N ASP A 106 25.34 -2.22 -9.99
CA ASP A 106 26.06 -1.07 -9.36
C ASP A 106 25.86 0.23 -10.16
N THR A 107 25.73 0.15 -11.48
CA THR A 107 25.48 1.31 -12.34
C THR A 107 24.12 1.96 -12.06
N THR A 108 23.10 1.16 -11.81
CA THR A 108 21.77 1.63 -11.44
C THR A 108 21.78 2.19 -10.02
N ILE A 109 22.48 1.51 -9.10
CA ILE A 109 22.66 2.01 -7.71
C ILE A 109 23.33 3.38 -7.72
N THR A 110 24.46 3.52 -8.41
CA THR A 110 25.19 4.80 -8.44
C THR A 110 24.31 5.93 -8.98
N MET A 111 23.60 5.69 -10.05
CA MET A 111 22.71 6.68 -10.67
C MET A 111 21.57 7.12 -9.73
N LEU A 112 21.04 6.19 -8.92
CA LEU A 112 19.96 6.48 -7.97
C LEU A 112 20.46 7.15 -6.69
N VAL A 113 21.63 6.74 -6.17
CA VAL A 113 22.23 7.33 -4.96
C VAL A 113 22.63 8.78 -5.19
N ASP A 114 23.16 9.11 -6.37
CA ASP A 114 23.51 10.49 -6.73
C ASP A 114 22.29 11.43 -6.70
N GLU A 115 21.09 10.90 -6.88
CA GLU A 115 19.82 11.62 -6.88
C GLU A 115 19.02 11.42 -5.58
N SER A 116 19.60 10.76 -4.57
CA SER A 116 18.91 10.49 -3.31
C SER A 116 18.80 11.73 -2.43
N ILE A 117 17.78 11.80 -1.60
CA ILE A 117 17.50 12.93 -0.69
C ILE A 117 18.01 12.69 0.74
N GLY A 118 18.71 11.60 0.99
CA GLY A 118 19.30 11.23 2.28
C GLY A 118 18.78 9.94 2.88
N GLU A 119 19.32 9.57 4.04
CA GLU A 119 18.92 8.35 4.74
C GLU A 119 17.41 8.36 5.04
N SER A 120 16.77 7.24 4.76
CA SER A 120 15.35 7.05 5.01
C SER A 120 15.13 6.61 6.45
N SER A 121 14.40 7.41 7.21
CA SER A 121 13.90 6.98 8.53
C SER A 121 12.69 6.04 8.42
N LEU A 122 12.05 5.99 7.26
CA LEU A 122 10.90 5.15 6.98
C LEU A 122 11.00 4.68 5.52
N LEU A 123 11.00 3.37 5.33
CA LEU A 123 11.07 2.75 4.00
C LEU A 123 9.73 2.88 3.26
N PRO A 124 9.73 2.76 1.93
CA PRO A 124 8.50 2.69 1.14
C PRO A 124 7.49 1.71 1.71
N GLY A 125 6.21 2.04 1.61
CA GLY A 125 5.14 1.15 1.98
C GLY A 125 5.04 0.01 0.98
N ILE A 126 5.53 -1.18 1.37
CA ILE A 126 5.41 -2.42 0.59
C ILE A 126 4.44 -3.38 1.27
N HIS A 127 3.90 -4.33 0.51
CA HIS A 127 3.02 -5.34 1.09
C HIS A 127 3.77 -6.22 2.11
N PRO A 128 3.19 -6.54 3.28
CA PRO A 128 3.86 -7.28 4.35
C PRO A 128 4.47 -8.63 3.96
N LEU A 129 3.96 -9.29 2.93
CA LEU A 129 4.55 -10.52 2.37
C LEU A 129 5.99 -10.32 1.85
N LEU A 130 6.39 -9.07 1.60
CA LEU A 130 7.72 -8.74 1.09
C LEU A 130 8.74 -8.35 2.18
N TYR A 131 8.32 -8.13 3.42
CA TYR A 131 9.21 -7.67 4.49
C TYR A 131 10.41 -8.59 4.71
N THR A 132 10.22 -9.90 4.56
CA THR A 132 11.29 -10.91 4.76
C THR A 132 12.40 -10.83 3.72
N TYR A 133 12.19 -10.13 2.60
CA TYR A 133 13.17 -9.93 1.54
C TYR A 133 13.94 -8.61 1.65
N VAL A 134 13.69 -7.84 2.72
CA VAL A 134 14.42 -6.60 3.03
C VAL A 134 15.29 -6.83 4.27
N PRO A 135 16.60 -7.07 4.10
CA PRO A 135 17.50 -7.32 5.22
C PRO A 135 17.52 -6.14 6.21
N GLU A 136 17.67 -6.44 7.49
CA GLU A 136 17.67 -5.43 8.55
C GLU A 136 18.98 -4.62 8.61
N ASP A 137 20.05 -5.18 8.09
CA ASP A 137 21.41 -4.62 8.08
C ASP A 137 21.71 -3.75 6.86
N CYS A 138 20.78 -3.66 5.91
CA CYS A 138 20.89 -2.78 4.74
C CYS A 138 20.47 -1.34 5.07
N SER A 139 21.31 -0.38 4.69
CA SER A 139 21.00 1.05 4.81
C SER A 139 20.33 1.55 3.54
N PHE A 140 19.17 2.17 3.68
CA PHE A 140 18.42 2.69 2.55
C PHE A 140 18.39 4.21 2.53
N THR A 141 18.42 4.77 1.34
CA THR A 141 18.14 6.18 1.07
C THR A 141 16.89 6.31 0.22
N THR A 142 16.10 7.34 0.49
CA THR A 142 14.88 7.63 -0.29
C THR A 142 15.25 8.40 -1.55
N VAL A 143 14.64 8.06 -2.66
CA VAL A 143 14.70 8.82 -3.91
C VAL A 143 13.32 9.44 -4.15
N ASP A 144 13.30 10.73 -4.50
CA ASP A 144 12.06 11.40 -4.87
C ASP A 144 11.38 10.68 -6.04
N PRO A 145 10.07 10.36 -5.96
CA PRO A 145 9.39 9.61 -7.02
C PRO A 145 9.46 10.26 -8.40
N ALA A 146 9.41 11.59 -8.49
CA ALA A 146 9.51 12.27 -9.78
C ALA A 146 10.91 12.10 -10.38
N VAL A 147 11.95 12.12 -9.53
CA VAL A 147 13.33 11.85 -9.95
C VAL A 147 13.51 10.40 -10.35
N ALA A 148 13.00 9.45 -9.54
CA ALA A 148 13.07 8.03 -9.84
C ALA A 148 12.40 7.70 -11.19
N ASN A 149 11.19 8.22 -11.42
CA ASN A 149 10.47 8.06 -12.69
C ASN A 149 11.28 8.56 -13.88
N LYS A 150 11.86 9.76 -13.77
CA LYS A 150 12.67 10.36 -14.83
C LYS A 150 13.95 9.56 -15.10
N VAL A 151 14.68 9.20 -14.05
CA VAL A 151 15.95 8.46 -14.15
C VAL A 151 15.73 7.07 -14.72
N LEU A 152 14.72 6.36 -14.23
CA LEU A 152 14.43 4.98 -14.60
C LEU A 152 13.55 4.85 -15.86
N GLY A 153 13.03 5.96 -16.37
CA GLY A 153 12.29 5.99 -17.64
C GLY A 153 10.83 5.57 -17.53
N THR A 154 10.24 5.72 -16.36
CA THR A 154 8.80 5.48 -16.11
C THR A 154 7.98 6.77 -16.07
N ASP A 155 8.59 7.89 -16.47
CA ASP A 155 7.92 9.20 -16.51
C ASP A 155 6.59 9.11 -17.28
N PRO A 156 5.47 9.62 -16.73
CA PRO A 156 4.16 9.65 -17.40
C PRO A 156 4.16 10.31 -18.79
N GLY A 157 5.17 11.13 -19.08
CA GLY A 157 5.40 11.66 -20.42
C GLY A 157 6.14 10.72 -21.36
N ALA A 158 6.67 9.59 -20.87
CA ALA A 158 7.33 8.59 -21.68
C ALA A 158 6.31 7.76 -22.49
N ILE A 159 6.77 7.26 -23.62
CA ILE A 159 5.95 6.42 -24.51
C ILE A 159 5.55 5.14 -23.76
N TYR A 160 4.25 4.83 -23.77
CA TYR A 160 3.72 3.57 -23.28
C TYR A 160 4.46 2.38 -23.89
N SER A 161 4.92 1.47 -23.04
CA SER A 161 5.46 0.20 -23.49
C SER A 161 4.32 -0.75 -23.93
N GLU A 162 4.64 -1.85 -24.59
CA GLU A 162 3.67 -2.93 -24.85
C GLU A 162 3.06 -3.55 -23.56
N TRP A 163 3.65 -3.23 -22.41
CA TRP A 163 3.24 -3.67 -21.07
C TRP A 163 2.41 -2.60 -20.32
N GLY A 164 1.97 -1.57 -21.01
CA GLY A 164 1.26 -0.45 -20.42
C GLY A 164 2.18 0.64 -19.86
N SER A 165 1.66 1.45 -18.96
CA SER A 165 2.42 2.48 -18.26
C SER A 165 2.56 2.13 -16.78
N PHE A 166 3.67 2.57 -16.18
CA PHE A 166 3.93 2.42 -14.76
C PHE A 166 4.48 3.73 -14.19
N GLU A 167 4.02 4.11 -13.03
CA GLU A 167 4.49 5.29 -12.30
C GLU A 167 4.95 4.89 -10.91
N ILE A 168 6.20 5.17 -10.60
CA ILE A 168 6.77 4.96 -9.27
C ILE A 168 6.16 5.97 -8.30
N ARG A 169 5.65 5.50 -7.18
CA ARG A 169 5.06 6.31 -6.10
C ARG A 169 5.94 6.44 -4.88
N GLU A 170 6.64 5.39 -4.54
CA GLU A 170 7.59 5.35 -3.45
C GLU A 170 8.82 4.55 -3.88
N PHE A 171 9.99 5.03 -3.54
CA PHE A 171 11.25 4.42 -3.95
C PHE A 171 12.36 4.61 -2.92
N ALA A 172 13.10 3.55 -2.66
CA ALA A 172 14.33 3.61 -1.87
C ALA A 172 15.41 2.72 -2.49
N VAL A 173 16.67 3.08 -2.26
CA VAL A 173 17.85 2.39 -2.77
C VAL A 173 18.84 2.13 -1.63
N SER A 174 19.46 0.96 -1.64
CA SER A 174 20.54 0.56 -0.72
C SER A 174 21.79 0.30 -1.51
N ALA A 175 22.84 1.09 -1.25
CA ALA A 175 24.11 0.96 -1.92
C ALA A 175 24.99 -0.17 -1.35
N ASP A 176 24.83 -0.48 -0.09
CA ASP A 176 25.56 -1.54 0.60
C ASP A 176 25.04 -2.95 0.29
N CYS A 177 23.78 -3.04 -0.13
CA CYS A 177 23.12 -4.30 -0.46
C CYS A 177 22.76 -4.46 -1.93
N ASN A 178 23.00 -3.46 -2.78
CA ASN A 178 22.57 -3.44 -4.19
C ASN A 178 21.05 -3.67 -4.37
N LEU A 179 20.25 -3.22 -3.41
CA LEU A 179 18.81 -3.43 -3.38
C LEU A 179 18.03 -2.15 -3.66
N ILE A 180 16.87 -2.33 -4.28
CA ILE A 180 15.85 -1.29 -4.34
C ILE A 180 14.54 -1.79 -3.72
N ILE A 181 13.77 -0.83 -3.21
CA ILE A 181 12.39 -1.03 -2.79
C ILE A 181 11.54 -0.09 -3.64
N VAL A 182 10.51 -0.62 -4.27
CA VAL A 182 9.64 0.14 -5.14
C VAL A 182 8.18 -0.18 -4.89
N THR A 183 7.34 0.86 -4.91
CA THR A 183 5.89 0.75 -4.94
C THR A 183 5.35 1.76 -5.97
N GLY A 184 4.42 1.31 -6.79
CA GLY A 184 3.83 2.13 -7.83
C GLY A 184 2.58 1.51 -8.43
N ASP A 185 2.02 2.22 -9.39
CA ASP A 185 0.77 1.83 -10.05
C ASP A 185 0.79 2.17 -11.55
N GLY A 186 -0.08 1.55 -12.30
CA GLY A 186 -0.10 1.76 -13.75
C GLY A 186 -1.36 1.29 -14.46
N LEU A 187 -1.29 1.44 -15.78
CA LEU A 187 -2.29 0.98 -16.74
C LEU A 187 -1.78 -0.29 -17.41
N ASN A 188 -2.65 -1.27 -17.58
CA ASN A 188 -2.35 -2.39 -18.46
C ASN A 188 -2.42 -1.93 -19.94
N ALA A 189 -1.60 -2.56 -20.79
CA ALA A 189 -1.66 -2.36 -22.24
C ALA A 189 -2.93 -2.97 -22.85
#